data_3733a098ed9b55b33d15c2aae0286685
#
_entry.id   3733a098ed9b55b33d15c2aae0286685
#
_cell.length_a   1.000
_cell.length_b   1.000
_cell.length_c   1.000
_cell.angle_alpha   90.00
_cell.angle_beta   90.00
_cell.angle_gamma   90.00
#
_symmetry.space_group_name_H-M   'P 1'
#
loop_
_entity.id
_entity.type
_entity.pdbx_description
1 polymer ?
#
loop_
_entity_poly.entity_id
_entity_poly.type
_entity_poly.pdbx_seq_one_letter_code
_entity_poly.pdbx_strand_id
1 'polypeptide(L)'
;MTQVNKNITRIAILLTSLICVTALFLYFTWNGTPWEKQTAISESEKYIAKYFDLDAKIKDTSYNHKMDSYEVSFKTNEGKDFTIEYKGQNRFDISPGVQEYLSQHSKITKE
;
A
#
# COMPACT_ATOMS: atom_id res chain seq x y z
N MET A 1 36.64 -20.90 -30.52
CA MET A 1 36.62 -20.41 -29.16
C MET A 1 35.69 -19.25 -28.97
N THR A 2 35.68 -18.29 -29.87
CA THR A 2 34.80 -17.12 -29.76
C THR A 2 33.32 -17.49 -29.75
N GLN A 3 32.94 -18.51 -30.51
CA GLN A 3 31.54 -18.93 -30.56
C GLN A 3 31.07 -19.55 -29.27
N VAL A 4 31.93 -20.32 -28.63
CA VAL A 4 31.62 -20.90 -27.33
C VAL A 4 31.47 -19.80 -26.30
N ASN A 5 32.33 -18.79 -26.30
CA ASN A 5 32.25 -17.66 -25.38
C ASN A 5 30.97 -16.85 -25.59
N LYS A 6 30.54 -16.66 -26.85
CA LYS A 6 29.29 -15.95 -27.14
C LYS A 6 28.09 -16.71 -26.58
N ASN A 7 28.07 -18.04 -26.72
CA ASN A 7 26.97 -18.85 -26.22
C ASN A 7 26.93 -18.79 -24.69
N ILE A 8 28.08 -18.89 -24.03
CA ILE A 8 28.17 -18.80 -22.58
C ILE A 8 27.70 -17.44 -22.10
N THR A 9 28.11 -16.37 -22.82
CA THR A 9 27.70 -15.02 -22.45
C THR A 9 26.18 -14.84 -22.56
N ARG A 10 25.58 -15.35 -23.63
CA ARG A 10 24.14 -15.27 -23.84
C ARG A 10 23.38 -16.00 -22.75
N ILE A 11 23.84 -17.20 -22.41
CA ILE A 11 23.25 -18.01 -21.34
C ILE A 11 23.36 -17.27 -20.02
N ALA A 12 24.53 -16.69 -19.73
CA ALA A 12 24.75 -15.94 -18.50
C ALA A 12 23.81 -14.75 -18.41
N ILE A 13 23.61 -14.02 -19.49
CA ILE A 13 22.71 -12.87 -19.53
C ILE A 13 21.28 -13.31 -19.28
N LEU A 14 20.85 -14.40 -19.91
CA LEU A 14 19.50 -14.92 -19.75
C LEU A 14 19.25 -15.36 -18.32
N LEU A 15 20.21 -16.08 -17.72
CA LEU A 15 20.09 -16.54 -16.34
C LEU A 15 20.06 -15.38 -15.36
N THR A 16 20.91 -14.38 -15.58
CA THR A 16 20.93 -13.19 -14.71
C THR A 16 19.62 -12.43 -14.81
N SER A 17 19.07 -12.27 -16.03
CA SER A 17 17.79 -11.61 -16.24
C SER A 17 16.67 -12.35 -15.53
N LEU A 18 16.66 -13.68 -15.59
CA LEU A 18 15.64 -14.50 -14.93
C LEU A 18 15.73 -14.34 -13.44
N ILE A 19 16.93 -14.35 -12.86
CA ILE A 19 17.12 -14.15 -11.43
C ILE A 19 16.62 -12.78 -11.00
N CYS A 20 16.93 -11.74 -11.75
CA CYS A 20 16.49 -10.38 -11.42
C CYS A 20 14.96 -10.26 -11.46
N VAL A 21 14.31 -10.83 -12.47
CA VAL A 21 12.85 -10.79 -12.58
C VAL A 21 12.21 -11.53 -11.42
N THR A 22 12.76 -12.70 -11.09
CA THR A 22 12.25 -13.49 -9.96
C THR A 22 12.41 -12.74 -8.65
N ALA A 23 13.56 -12.10 -8.45
CA ALA A 23 13.81 -11.33 -7.24
C ALA A 23 12.84 -10.15 -7.10
N LEU A 24 12.58 -9.43 -8.21
CA LEU A 24 11.62 -8.34 -8.21
C LEU A 24 10.21 -8.84 -7.92
N PHE A 25 9.84 -9.96 -8.51
CA PHE A 25 8.53 -10.56 -8.29
C PHE A 25 8.34 -10.90 -6.81
N LEU A 26 9.34 -11.54 -6.20
CA LEU A 26 9.28 -11.89 -4.79
C LEU A 26 9.23 -10.64 -3.90
N TYR A 27 10.03 -9.64 -4.24
CA TYR A 27 10.02 -8.38 -3.50
C TYR A 27 8.63 -7.75 -3.51
N PHE A 28 8.00 -7.67 -4.68
CA PHE A 28 6.68 -7.06 -4.79
C PHE A 28 5.60 -7.91 -4.11
N THR A 29 5.78 -9.23 -4.09
CA THR A 29 4.84 -10.11 -3.39
C THR A 29 4.83 -9.84 -1.89
N TRP A 30 6.03 -9.57 -1.31
CA TRP A 30 6.15 -9.36 0.13
C TRP A 30 5.89 -7.91 0.54
N ASN A 31 6.22 -6.95 -0.32
CA ASN A 31 6.19 -5.53 0.05
C ASN A 31 5.15 -4.71 -0.72
N GLY A 32 4.45 -5.34 -1.66
CA GLY A 32 3.55 -4.63 -2.54
C GLY A 32 4.30 -3.82 -3.59
N THR A 33 3.58 -3.23 -4.51
CA THR A 33 4.16 -2.43 -5.57
C THR A 33 4.10 -0.95 -5.21
N PRO A 34 5.06 -0.14 -5.69
CA PRO A 34 5.03 1.30 -5.39
C PRO A 34 3.77 1.99 -5.91
N TRP A 35 3.29 1.60 -7.09
CA TRP A 35 2.10 2.22 -7.67
C TRP A 35 0.84 1.87 -6.89
N GLU A 36 0.72 0.63 -6.39
CA GLU A 36 -0.41 0.24 -5.54
C GLU A 36 -0.35 0.93 -4.19
N LYS A 37 0.85 1.11 -3.66
CA LYS A 37 1.04 1.84 -2.41
C LYS A 37 0.58 3.28 -2.56
N GLN A 38 0.94 3.94 -3.66
CA GLN A 38 0.51 5.30 -3.92
C GLN A 38 -1.00 5.39 -4.09
N THR A 39 -1.61 4.40 -4.74
CA THR A 39 -3.06 4.34 -4.87
C THR A 39 -3.70 4.21 -3.50
N ALA A 40 -3.17 3.34 -2.64
CA ALA A 40 -3.70 3.16 -1.29
C ALA A 40 -3.64 4.47 -0.50
N ILE A 41 -2.53 5.18 -0.58
CA ILE A 41 -2.37 6.48 0.09
C ILE A 41 -3.38 7.48 -0.45
N SER A 42 -3.45 7.63 -1.76
CA SER A 42 -4.31 8.61 -2.41
C SER A 42 -5.79 8.34 -2.11
N GLU A 43 -6.22 7.10 -2.25
CA GLU A 43 -7.62 6.73 -2.02
C GLU A 43 -7.99 6.86 -0.54
N SER A 44 -7.06 6.53 0.36
CA SER A 44 -7.29 6.69 1.79
C SER A 44 -7.42 8.16 2.17
N GLU A 45 -6.57 9.02 1.63
CA GLU A 45 -6.66 10.45 1.87
C GLU A 45 -7.98 11.02 1.36
N LYS A 46 -8.40 10.60 0.18
CA LYS A 46 -9.68 11.04 -0.39
C LYS A 46 -10.86 10.56 0.44
N TYR A 47 -10.79 9.32 0.93
CA TYR A 47 -11.85 8.76 1.75
C TYR A 47 -12.02 9.58 3.04
N ILE A 48 -10.91 9.84 3.73
CA ILE A 48 -10.95 10.61 4.97
C ILE A 48 -11.45 12.03 4.70
N ALA A 49 -10.95 12.67 3.65
CA ALA A 49 -11.34 14.04 3.33
C ALA A 49 -12.82 14.14 2.92
N LYS A 50 -13.34 13.10 2.27
CA LYS A 50 -14.71 13.11 1.77
C LYS A 50 -15.74 12.90 2.89
N TYR A 51 -15.46 12.00 3.80
CA TYR A 51 -16.47 11.56 4.77
C TYR A 51 -16.25 12.09 6.19
N PHE A 52 -15.09 12.63 6.48
CA PHE A 52 -14.76 13.02 7.84
C PHE A 52 -14.18 14.42 7.90
N ASP A 53 -14.50 15.12 8.97
CA ASP A 53 -13.96 16.45 9.24
C ASP A 53 -12.76 16.28 10.16
N LEU A 54 -11.65 15.85 9.59
CA LEU A 54 -10.41 15.57 10.31
C LEU A 54 -9.24 16.17 9.55
N ASP A 55 -8.34 16.81 10.28
CA ASP A 55 -7.04 17.19 9.75
C ASP A 55 -6.06 16.07 10.09
N ALA A 56 -6.01 15.08 9.21
CA ALA A 56 -5.17 13.91 9.39
C ALA A 56 -4.19 13.79 8.23
N LYS A 57 -2.96 13.46 8.57
CA LYS A 57 -1.90 13.29 7.58
C LYS A 57 -1.38 11.86 7.62
N ILE A 58 -0.90 11.40 6.49
CA ILE A 58 -0.31 10.06 6.39
C ILE A 58 0.95 10.02 7.24
N LYS A 59 1.00 9.07 8.15
CA LYS A 59 2.16 8.82 9.00
C LYS A 59 3.02 7.71 8.43
N ASP A 60 2.39 6.62 7.98
CA ASP A 60 3.08 5.44 7.49
C ASP A 60 2.13 4.60 6.66
N THR A 61 2.70 3.80 5.78
CA THR A 61 1.93 2.87 4.95
C THR A 61 2.72 1.58 4.84
N SER A 62 2.07 0.46 5.12
CA SER A 62 2.70 -0.85 5.01
C SER A 62 1.80 -1.81 4.25
N TYR A 63 2.43 -2.80 3.62
CA TYR A 63 1.72 -3.83 2.87
C TYR A 63 1.58 -5.08 3.73
N ASN A 64 0.36 -5.60 3.83
CA ASN A 64 0.08 -6.86 4.50
C ASN A 64 -0.10 -7.95 3.45
N HIS A 65 0.95 -8.73 3.22
CA HIS A 65 0.93 -9.73 2.14
C HIS A 65 -0.04 -10.88 2.42
N LYS A 66 -0.35 -11.14 3.67
CA LYS A 66 -1.29 -12.20 4.04
C LYS A 66 -2.72 -11.84 3.65
N MET A 67 -3.07 -10.58 3.82
CA MET A 67 -4.41 -10.07 3.54
C MET A 67 -4.51 -9.39 2.18
N ASP A 68 -3.39 -9.26 1.48
CA ASP A 68 -3.29 -8.54 0.20
C ASP A 68 -3.91 -7.15 0.32
N SER A 69 -3.47 -6.41 1.33
CA SER A 69 -4.01 -5.10 1.63
C SER A 69 -2.90 -4.16 2.08
N TYR A 70 -3.20 -2.86 2.08
CA TYR A 70 -2.29 -1.84 2.58
C TYR A 70 -2.87 -1.22 3.84
N GLU A 71 -2.03 -1.14 4.88
CA GLU A 71 -2.40 -0.48 6.12
C GLU A 71 -1.88 0.94 6.06
N VAL A 72 -2.79 1.90 6.05
CA VAL A 72 -2.47 3.32 5.96
C VAL A 72 -2.71 3.95 7.32
N SER A 73 -1.65 4.42 7.94
CA SER A 73 -1.70 5.03 9.27
C SER A 73 -1.74 6.54 9.15
N PHE A 74 -2.63 7.16 9.91
CA PHE A 74 -2.82 8.60 9.93
C PHE A 74 -2.51 9.15 11.30
N LYS A 75 -2.04 10.39 11.31
CA LYS A 75 -1.88 11.14 12.55
C LYS A 75 -2.66 12.44 12.43
N THR A 76 -3.51 12.69 13.41
CA THR A 76 -4.30 13.91 13.43
C THR A 76 -3.53 15.06 14.06
N ASN A 77 -4.00 16.28 13.84
CA ASN A 77 -3.41 17.45 14.47
C ASN A 77 -3.57 17.45 15.98
N GLU A 78 -4.46 16.61 16.49
CA GLU A 78 -4.63 16.40 17.94
C GLU A 78 -3.66 15.39 18.52
N GLY A 79 -2.83 14.79 17.66
CA GLY A 79 -1.86 13.80 18.09
C GLY A 79 -2.40 12.38 18.16
N LYS A 80 -3.61 12.15 17.71
CA LYS A 80 -4.19 10.82 17.71
C LYS A 80 -3.83 10.07 16.44
N ASP A 81 -3.41 8.81 16.57
CA ASP A 81 -3.07 7.96 15.46
C ASP A 81 -4.18 6.95 15.22
N PHE A 82 -4.46 6.66 13.97
CA PHE A 82 -5.35 5.57 13.60
C PHE A 82 -4.90 4.96 12.27
N THR A 83 -5.31 3.73 12.03
CA THR A 83 -4.94 2.98 10.83
C THR A 83 -6.19 2.45 10.16
N ILE A 84 -6.25 2.60 8.85
CA ILE A 84 -7.30 1.97 8.03
C ILE A 84 -6.63 1.01 7.05
N GLU A 85 -7.37 -0.02 6.65
CA GLU A 85 -6.85 -1.02 5.73
C GLU A 85 -7.51 -0.82 4.37
N TYR A 86 -6.68 -0.63 3.33
CA TYR A 86 -7.17 -0.47 1.97
C TYR A 86 -7.01 -1.80 1.22
N LYS A 87 -8.12 -2.33 0.72
CA LYS A 87 -8.14 -3.64 0.04
C LYS A 87 -8.26 -3.54 -1.47
N GLY A 88 -8.12 -2.34 -2.01
CA GLY A 88 -8.27 -2.12 -3.44
C GLY A 88 -9.71 -1.84 -3.84
N GLN A 89 -9.90 -1.27 -5.03
CA GLN A 89 -11.23 -1.00 -5.59
C GLN A 89 -12.13 -0.22 -4.64
N ASN A 90 -11.56 0.76 -3.95
CA ASN A 90 -12.27 1.62 -2.99
C ASN A 90 -12.87 0.86 -1.80
N ARG A 91 -12.31 -0.28 -1.47
CA ARG A 91 -12.75 -1.06 -0.31
C ARG A 91 -11.81 -0.78 0.86
N PHE A 92 -12.40 -0.41 1.99
CA PHE A 92 -11.67 -0.12 3.21
C PHE A 92 -12.19 -0.99 4.33
N ASP A 93 -11.28 -1.46 5.17
CA ASP A 93 -11.63 -2.19 6.38
C ASP A 93 -11.13 -1.38 7.56
N ILE A 94 -12.05 -1.03 8.44
CA ILE A 94 -11.76 -0.15 9.56
C ILE A 94 -12.18 -0.86 10.85
N SER A 95 -11.26 -0.94 11.80
CA SER A 95 -11.54 -1.60 13.08
C SER A 95 -12.64 -0.87 13.85
N PRO A 96 -13.39 -1.57 14.72
CA PRO A 96 -14.49 -0.93 15.44
C PRO A 96 -14.08 0.30 16.26
N GLY A 97 -12.93 0.25 16.91
CA GLY A 97 -12.46 1.41 17.68
C GLY A 97 -12.18 2.62 16.83
N VAL A 98 -11.61 2.39 15.64
CA VAL A 98 -11.35 3.46 14.69
C VAL A 98 -12.65 3.97 14.10
N GLN A 99 -13.59 3.08 13.80
CA GLN A 99 -14.90 3.48 13.28
C GLN A 99 -15.62 4.41 14.28
N GLU A 100 -15.54 4.10 15.56
CA GLU A 100 -16.15 4.93 16.58
C GLU A 100 -15.51 6.32 16.60
N TYR A 101 -14.17 6.35 16.57
CA TYR A 101 -13.46 7.63 16.55
C TYR A 101 -13.84 8.45 15.31
N LEU A 102 -13.85 7.82 14.14
CA LEU A 102 -14.17 8.51 12.88
C LEU A 102 -15.62 8.98 12.86
N SER A 103 -16.54 8.23 13.45
CA SER A 103 -17.95 8.61 13.46
C SER A 103 -18.17 9.92 14.23
N GLN A 104 -17.34 10.22 15.20
CA GLN A 104 -17.42 11.47 15.96
C GLN A 104 -17.03 12.68 15.09
N HIS A 105 -16.37 12.45 13.97
CA HIS A 105 -15.93 13.50 13.07
C HIS A 105 -16.57 13.40 11.69
N SER A 106 -17.66 12.66 11.59
CA SER A 106 -18.32 12.44 10.31
C SER A 106 -18.94 13.73 9.77
N LYS A 107 -18.75 13.96 8.47
CA LYS A 107 -19.41 15.05 7.76
C LYS A 107 -20.86 14.74 7.44
N ILE A 108 -21.19 13.46 7.43
CA ILE A 108 -22.56 13.00 7.19
C ILE A 108 -23.22 12.89 8.55
N THR A 109 -23.78 14.00 8.99
CA THR A 109 -24.40 13.99 10.25
C THR A 109 -25.84 13.78 10.05
N LYS A 110 -26.24 13.22 10.34
CA LYS A 110 -27.26 13.29 10.44
C LYS A 110 -28.22 13.78 10.24
N GLU A 111 -28.58 13.88 9.90
CA GLU A 111 -29.47 14.27 9.84
C GLU A 111 -30.29 13.79 9.95
#